data_e0f1342a51204715db3470e91eb215c5
#
_entry.id   e0f1342a51204715db3470e91eb215c5
#
_cell.length_a   1.000
_cell.length_b   1.000
_cell.length_c   1.000
_cell.angle_alpha   90.00
_cell.angle_beta   90.00
_cell.angle_gamma   90.00
#
_symmetry.space_group_name_H-M   'P 1'
#
loop_
_entity.id
_entity.type
_entity.pdbx_description
1 polymer ?
#
loop_
_entity_poly.entity_id
_entity_poly.type
_entity_poly.pdbx_seq_one_letter_code
_entity_poly.pdbx_strand_id
1 'polypeptide(L)'
;IILILVLSFNFSISQETRYLDEIFPDVLKTEDVVYGNAPDLPFIFLFEWNTQNIDLDMDIYEPVEDTLNSRPAIIFIHTGAFFSGHNELDDVVDLSIASAKRGYVAVSINYRLGLNILSEYSGERAVYRGMQDASAAIRYLKEFHEEYNIDPDRIFIWGTSAGSFIGLHLAYSQEDERPESTYGTGSD
;
A
#
# COMPACT_ATOMS: atom_id res chain seq x y z
N ILE A 1 -37.03 -24.30 14.45
CA ILE A 1 -37.31 -23.37 13.33
C ILE A 1 -37.00 -21.93 13.73
N ILE A 2 -37.41 -21.46 14.92
CA ILE A 2 -37.18 -20.09 15.39
C ILE A 2 -35.68 -19.82 15.63
N LEU A 3 -34.92 -20.80 16.15
CA LEU A 3 -33.48 -20.63 16.41
C LEU A 3 -32.65 -20.49 15.12
N ILE A 4 -33.03 -21.22 14.08
CA ILE A 4 -32.38 -21.14 12.76
C ILE A 4 -32.68 -19.79 12.08
N LEU A 5 -33.87 -19.22 12.26
CA LEU A 5 -34.24 -17.92 11.71
C LEU A 5 -33.48 -16.76 12.40
N VAL A 6 -33.24 -16.87 13.72
CA VAL A 6 -32.46 -15.86 14.47
C VAL A 6 -30.98 -15.87 14.08
N LEU A 7 -30.38 -17.05 13.84
CA LEU A 7 -29.01 -17.16 13.38
C LEU A 7 -28.82 -16.63 11.95
N SER A 8 -29.79 -16.88 11.06
CA SER A 8 -29.73 -16.34 9.69
C SER A 8 -29.97 -14.82 9.65
N PHE A 9 -30.75 -14.28 10.58
CA PHE A 9 -30.98 -12.84 10.68
C PHE A 9 -29.71 -12.08 11.18
N ASN A 10 -29.01 -12.64 12.17
CA ASN A 10 -27.75 -12.05 12.65
C ASN A 10 -26.64 -12.07 11.59
N PHE A 11 -26.59 -13.09 10.76
CA PHE A 11 -25.64 -13.18 9.65
C PHE A 11 -25.95 -12.14 8.55
N SER A 12 -27.24 -11.90 8.28
CA SER A 12 -27.69 -10.90 7.30
C SER A 12 -27.36 -9.47 7.73
N ILE A 13 -27.55 -9.13 9.02
CA ILE A 13 -27.22 -7.79 9.55
C ILE A 13 -25.72 -7.54 9.48
N SER A 14 -24.88 -8.53 9.82
CA SER A 14 -23.42 -8.41 9.75
C SER A 14 -22.92 -8.17 8.33
N GLN A 15 -23.60 -8.63 7.32
CA GLN A 15 -23.23 -8.46 5.91
C GLN A 15 -23.65 -7.09 5.35
N GLU A 16 -24.74 -6.50 5.84
CA GLU A 16 -25.23 -5.19 5.39
C GLU A 16 -24.35 -4.02 5.86
N THR A 17 -23.61 -4.17 6.96
CA THR A 17 -22.74 -3.12 7.52
C THR A 17 -21.27 -3.32 7.22
N ARG A 18 -20.90 -4.44 6.59
CA ARG A 18 -19.51 -4.71 6.17
C ARG A 18 -19.00 -3.61 5.25
N TYR A 19 -17.77 -3.21 5.46
CA TYR A 19 -17.06 -2.10 4.82
C TYR A 19 -17.49 -0.70 5.27
N LEU A 20 -18.56 -0.58 6.05
CA LEU A 20 -19.02 0.69 6.64
C LEU A 20 -18.67 0.77 8.12
N ASP A 21 -19.05 -0.25 8.89
CA ASP A 21 -18.87 -0.29 10.33
C ASP A 21 -17.72 -1.24 10.72
N GLU A 22 -17.11 -1.01 11.88
CA GLU A 22 -16.15 -1.92 12.48
C GLU A 22 -16.89 -3.12 13.07
N ILE A 23 -16.91 -4.22 12.33
CA ILE A 23 -17.60 -5.45 12.70
C ILE A 23 -16.65 -6.56 13.20
N PHE A 24 -15.34 -6.39 12.99
CA PHE A 24 -14.32 -7.31 13.48
C PHE A 24 -13.59 -6.66 14.66
N PRO A 25 -13.58 -7.31 15.85
CA PRO A 25 -12.94 -6.73 17.03
C PRO A 25 -11.42 -6.73 16.95
N ASP A 26 -10.83 -7.76 16.32
CA ASP A 26 -9.40 -8.02 16.32
C ASP A 26 -8.83 -8.02 14.89
N VAL A 27 -7.56 -7.63 14.79
CA VAL A 27 -6.80 -7.53 13.53
C VAL A 27 -5.51 -8.33 13.69
N LEU A 28 -5.22 -9.19 12.71
CA LEU A 28 -3.94 -9.83 12.54
C LEU A 28 -3.03 -8.90 11.73
N LYS A 29 -1.85 -8.58 12.25
CA LYS A 29 -0.79 -7.87 11.52
C LYS A 29 0.30 -8.86 11.12
N THR A 30 0.63 -8.92 9.83
CA THR A 30 1.82 -9.59 9.30
C THR A 30 2.82 -8.51 8.91
N GLU A 31 3.95 -8.48 9.61
CA GLU A 31 4.97 -7.43 9.48
C GLU A 31 6.05 -7.81 8.46
N ASP A 32 6.71 -6.80 7.89
CA ASP A 32 7.93 -6.91 7.08
C ASP A 32 7.80 -7.86 5.86
N VAL A 33 6.64 -7.89 5.24
CA VAL A 33 6.43 -8.69 4.02
C VAL A 33 7.18 -8.05 2.86
N VAL A 34 8.25 -8.70 2.38
CA VAL A 34 9.04 -8.19 1.26
C VAL A 34 8.27 -8.36 -0.05
N TYR A 35 7.89 -7.25 -0.68
CA TYR A 35 7.15 -7.22 -1.94
C TYR A 35 8.03 -6.90 -3.16
N GLY A 36 9.28 -6.49 -2.95
CA GLY A 36 10.19 -6.15 -4.02
C GLY A 36 11.62 -5.92 -3.52
N ASN A 37 12.53 -5.74 -4.47
CA ASN A 37 13.90 -5.34 -4.22
C ASN A 37 14.33 -4.37 -5.32
N ALA A 38 14.85 -3.21 -4.95
CA ALA A 38 15.18 -2.17 -5.90
C ALA A 38 16.37 -1.30 -5.44
N PRO A 39 17.05 -0.62 -6.38
CA PRO A 39 18.11 0.31 -6.04
C PRO A 39 17.57 1.51 -5.26
N ASP A 40 18.08 1.73 -4.05
CA ASP A 40 17.75 2.89 -3.23
C ASP A 40 18.82 3.97 -3.31
N LEU A 41 18.46 5.19 -2.93
CA LEU A 41 19.37 6.31 -2.87
C LEU A 41 20.18 6.29 -1.56
N PRO A 42 21.46 6.71 -1.59
CA PRO A 42 22.23 6.84 -0.37
C PRO A 42 21.64 7.93 0.55
N PHE A 43 21.83 7.77 1.86
CA PHE A 43 21.29 8.64 2.91
C PHE A 43 21.44 10.14 2.66
N ILE A 44 22.46 10.58 1.92
CA ILE A 44 22.67 12.00 1.56
C ILE A 44 22.14 12.27 0.14
N PHE A 45 21.20 11.62 -0.40
CA PHE A 45 20.48 11.89 -1.69
C PHE A 45 21.23 12.73 -2.76
N LEU A 46 22.54 12.98 -2.57
CA LEU A 46 23.34 13.84 -3.43
C LEU A 46 23.84 13.14 -4.68
N PHE A 47 23.86 11.80 -4.64
CA PHE A 47 24.42 10.98 -5.70
C PHE A 47 23.47 9.85 -6.09
N GLU A 48 22.52 10.15 -6.97
CA GLU A 48 21.53 9.17 -7.46
C GLU A 48 22.15 7.99 -8.23
N TRP A 49 23.44 8.08 -8.60
CA TRP A 49 24.17 6.99 -9.27
C TRP A 49 24.88 6.00 -8.31
N ASN A 50 24.93 6.30 -7.02
CA ASN A 50 25.57 5.42 -6.02
C ASN A 50 24.50 4.72 -5.19
N THR A 51 23.71 3.89 -5.84
CA THR A 51 22.61 3.17 -5.25
C THR A 51 23.05 1.82 -4.70
N GLN A 52 22.31 1.32 -3.71
CA GLN A 52 22.40 -0.04 -3.20
C GLN A 52 21.01 -0.65 -3.21
N ASN A 53 20.91 -1.91 -3.55
CA ASN A 53 19.62 -2.60 -3.50
C ASN A 53 19.14 -2.75 -2.07
N ILE A 54 17.90 -2.42 -1.86
CA ILE A 54 17.17 -2.64 -0.61
C ILE A 54 15.94 -3.50 -0.85
N ASP A 55 15.53 -4.22 0.16
CA ASP A 55 14.23 -4.85 0.19
C ASP A 55 13.15 -3.79 0.40
N LEU A 56 12.07 -3.92 -0.33
CA LEU A 56 10.87 -3.10 -0.19
C LEU A 56 9.84 -3.94 0.56
N ASP A 57 9.44 -3.48 1.71
CA ASP A 57 8.55 -4.20 2.62
C ASP A 57 7.22 -3.49 2.84
N MET A 58 6.27 -4.23 3.37
CA MET A 58 4.94 -3.77 3.72
C MET A 58 4.40 -4.55 4.91
N ASP A 59 3.47 -3.95 5.63
CA ASP A 59 2.68 -4.62 6.65
C ASP A 59 1.27 -4.91 6.14
N ILE A 60 0.76 -6.10 6.43
CA ILE A 60 -0.56 -6.55 6.01
C ILE A 60 -1.44 -6.73 7.24
N TYR A 61 -2.63 -6.15 7.21
CA TYR A 61 -3.61 -6.16 8.29
C TYR A 61 -4.88 -6.86 7.82
N GLU A 62 -5.25 -7.92 8.51
CA GLU A 62 -6.41 -8.75 8.18
C GLU A 62 -7.41 -8.82 9.34
N PRO A 63 -8.72 -8.85 9.08
CA PRO A 63 -9.70 -9.09 10.13
C PRO A 63 -9.58 -10.52 10.66
N VAL A 64 -9.51 -10.68 11.98
CA VAL A 64 -9.50 -12.00 12.63
C VAL A 64 -10.90 -12.61 12.56
N GLU A 65 -10.98 -13.94 12.36
CA GLU A 65 -12.23 -14.71 12.26
C GLU A 65 -13.11 -14.37 11.05
N ASP A 66 -12.58 -13.64 10.07
CA ASP A 66 -13.29 -13.43 8.80
C ASP A 66 -13.20 -14.66 7.90
N THR A 67 -14.34 -15.09 7.43
CA THR A 67 -14.48 -16.31 6.58
C THR A 67 -14.53 -16.01 5.09
N LEU A 68 -14.48 -14.74 4.68
CA LEU A 68 -14.44 -14.40 3.26
C LEU A 68 -13.05 -14.66 2.69
N ASN A 69 -13.02 -15.27 1.52
CA ASN A 69 -11.81 -15.62 0.78
C ASN A 69 -11.57 -14.71 -0.45
N SER A 70 -12.29 -13.60 -0.56
CA SER A 70 -12.17 -12.64 -1.65
C SER A 70 -12.59 -11.26 -1.15
N ARG A 71 -11.66 -10.58 -0.46
CA ARG A 71 -11.85 -9.27 0.19
C ARG A 71 -11.23 -8.16 -0.66
N PRO A 72 -11.84 -6.98 -0.72
CA PRO A 72 -11.16 -5.82 -1.28
C PRO A 72 -9.93 -5.46 -0.43
N ALA A 73 -8.86 -5.03 -1.08
CA ALA A 73 -7.66 -4.54 -0.41
C ALA A 73 -7.52 -3.02 -0.53
N ILE A 74 -6.93 -2.39 0.49
CA ILE A 74 -6.54 -0.98 0.46
C ILE A 74 -5.06 -0.87 0.75
N ILE A 75 -4.31 -0.26 -0.16
CA ILE A 75 -2.89 0.08 0.02
C ILE A 75 -2.80 1.50 0.54
N PHE A 76 -2.21 1.66 1.73
CA PHE A 76 -1.90 2.94 2.35
C PHE A 76 -0.47 3.35 2.05
N ILE A 77 -0.30 4.54 1.48
CA ILE A 77 0.98 5.11 1.11
C ILE A 77 1.24 6.33 1.99
N HIS A 78 2.29 6.26 2.81
CA HIS A 78 2.59 7.27 3.82
C HIS A 78 3.01 8.62 3.24
N THR A 79 2.91 9.64 4.07
CA THR A 79 3.41 11.00 3.83
C THR A 79 4.93 11.09 4.06
N GLY A 80 5.52 12.28 3.93
CA GLY A 80 6.92 12.54 4.30
C GLY A 80 7.72 13.27 3.23
N ALA A 81 7.05 13.85 2.22
CA ALA A 81 7.66 14.66 1.15
C ALA A 81 8.82 13.95 0.42
N PHE A 82 8.81 12.63 0.34
CA PHE A 82 9.87 11.77 -0.21
C PHE A 82 11.23 11.88 0.52
N PHE A 83 11.26 12.51 1.69
CA PHE A 83 12.45 12.60 2.55
C PHE A 83 12.43 11.65 3.73
N SER A 84 11.24 11.37 4.24
CA SER A 84 11.03 10.64 5.48
C SER A 84 9.70 9.92 5.45
N GLY A 85 9.42 9.17 6.52
CA GLY A 85 8.21 8.39 6.66
C GLY A 85 8.51 6.91 6.51
N HIS A 86 7.59 6.11 6.95
CA HIS A 86 7.61 4.65 6.87
C HIS A 86 6.19 4.11 7.05
N ASN A 87 5.99 2.84 6.75
CA ASN A 87 4.71 2.14 6.81
C ASN A 87 4.08 2.05 8.23
N GLU A 88 4.85 2.36 9.27
CA GLU A 88 4.40 2.33 10.67
C GLU A 88 4.13 3.72 11.26
N LEU A 89 3.89 4.76 10.43
CA LEU A 89 3.39 6.03 10.93
C LEU A 89 1.99 5.85 11.53
N ASP A 90 1.74 6.50 12.67
CA ASP A 90 0.51 6.33 13.46
C ASP A 90 -0.76 6.47 12.61
N ASP A 91 -0.81 7.47 11.71
CA ASP A 91 -1.96 7.70 10.83
C ASP A 91 -2.20 6.56 9.84
N VAL A 92 -1.14 5.97 9.30
CA VAL A 92 -1.23 4.84 8.37
C VAL A 92 -1.63 3.57 9.11
N VAL A 93 -1.06 3.32 10.29
CA VAL A 93 -1.38 2.17 11.15
C VAL A 93 -2.85 2.24 11.60
N ASP A 94 -3.30 3.39 12.10
CA ASP A 94 -4.67 3.58 12.56
C ASP A 94 -5.69 3.35 11.45
N LEU A 95 -5.42 3.88 10.24
CA LEU A 95 -6.27 3.67 9.07
C LEU A 95 -6.27 2.21 8.61
N SER A 96 -5.12 1.53 8.66
CA SER A 96 -5.01 0.12 8.32
C SER A 96 -5.82 -0.76 9.28
N ILE A 97 -5.68 -0.54 10.58
CA ILE A 97 -6.46 -1.25 11.60
C ILE A 97 -7.96 -0.98 11.45
N ALA A 98 -8.34 0.29 11.28
CA ALA A 98 -9.74 0.66 11.10
C ALA A 98 -10.36 0.05 9.84
N SER A 99 -9.59 -0.07 8.76
CA SER A 99 -10.03 -0.71 7.52
C SER A 99 -10.17 -2.23 7.66
N ALA A 100 -9.19 -2.87 8.30
CA ALA A 100 -9.25 -4.30 8.59
C ALA A 100 -10.46 -4.63 9.47
N LYS A 101 -10.73 -3.85 10.51
CA LYS A 101 -11.94 -4.02 11.34
C LYS A 101 -13.25 -3.88 10.56
N ARG A 102 -13.24 -3.24 9.41
CA ARG A 102 -14.40 -3.13 8.49
C ARG A 102 -14.46 -4.26 7.46
N GLY A 103 -13.47 -5.15 7.45
CA GLY A 103 -13.45 -6.32 6.58
C GLY A 103 -12.65 -6.16 5.29
N TYR A 104 -11.83 -5.13 5.16
CA TYR A 104 -10.82 -5.03 4.12
C TYR A 104 -9.56 -5.82 4.50
N VAL A 105 -8.75 -6.15 3.52
CA VAL A 105 -7.32 -6.37 3.73
C VAL A 105 -6.64 -5.01 3.59
N ALA A 106 -6.02 -4.51 4.65
CA ALA A 106 -5.30 -3.25 4.60
C ALA A 106 -3.79 -3.51 4.51
N VAL A 107 -3.09 -2.71 3.74
CA VAL A 107 -1.66 -2.87 3.49
C VAL A 107 -0.99 -1.52 3.62
N SER A 108 0.01 -1.39 4.47
CA SER A 108 0.85 -0.20 4.54
C SER A 108 2.22 -0.50 3.93
N ILE A 109 2.64 0.28 2.94
CA ILE A 109 3.88 0.05 2.21
C ILE A 109 4.98 1.04 2.59
N ASN A 110 6.22 0.57 2.64
CA ASN A 110 7.39 1.40 2.47
C ASN A 110 7.63 1.62 0.97
N TYR A 111 8.14 2.77 0.61
CA TYR A 111 8.59 3.08 -0.75
C TYR A 111 9.90 3.86 -0.69
N ARG A 112 10.71 3.78 -1.74
CA ARG A 112 12.02 4.44 -1.80
C ARG A 112 11.88 5.96 -1.65
N LEU A 113 12.54 6.49 -0.65
CA LEU A 113 12.65 7.92 -0.42
C LEU A 113 13.77 8.51 -1.31
N GLY A 114 13.87 9.80 -1.39
CA GLY A 114 15.00 10.43 -2.08
C GLY A 114 14.59 11.63 -2.93
N LEU A 115 14.28 12.74 -2.26
CA LEU A 115 14.13 14.03 -2.88
C LEU A 115 15.38 14.87 -2.61
N ASN A 116 16.15 15.22 -3.65
CA ASN A 116 17.27 16.13 -3.56
C ASN A 116 16.87 17.50 -4.10
N ILE A 117 16.58 18.46 -3.21
CA ILE A 117 16.14 19.81 -3.59
C ILE A 117 17.18 20.61 -4.39
N LEU A 118 18.44 20.15 -4.42
CA LEU A 118 19.53 20.78 -5.18
C LEU A 118 19.69 20.18 -6.59
N SER A 119 18.97 19.09 -6.88
CA SER A 119 19.02 18.42 -8.18
C SER A 119 17.77 18.75 -8.99
N GLU A 120 17.95 19.22 -10.20
CA GLU A 120 16.87 19.49 -11.14
C GLU A 120 16.08 18.19 -11.39
N TYR A 121 14.76 18.31 -11.47
CA TYR A 121 13.82 17.19 -11.69
C TYR A 121 13.84 16.06 -10.64
N SER A 122 14.51 16.24 -9.51
CA SER A 122 14.56 15.25 -8.43
C SER A 122 13.16 14.88 -7.89
N GLY A 123 12.24 15.85 -7.88
CA GLY A 123 10.85 15.62 -7.50
C GLY A 123 10.13 14.62 -8.44
N GLU A 124 10.32 14.76 -9.74
CA GLU A 124 9.75 13.84 -10.74
C GLU A 124 10.30 12.42 -10.54
N ARG A 125 11.62 12.30 -10.35
CA ARG A 125 12.26 11.00 -10.10
C ARG A 125 11.79 10.37 -8.81
N ALA A 126 11.61 11.16 -7.74
CA ALA A 126 11.11 10.66 -6.47
C ALA A 126 9.68 10.12 -6.59
N VAL A 127 8.79 10.85 -7.26
CA VAL A 127 7.42 10.39 -7.55
C VAL A 127 7.45 9.12 -8.40
N TYR A 128 8.28 9.09 -9.44
CA TYR A 128 8.38 7.95 -10.35
C TYR A 128 8.84 6.68 -9.62
N ARG A 129 9.87 6.76 -8.76
CA ARG A 129 10.31 5.64 -7.91
C ARG A 129 9.19 5.13 -7.00
N GLY A 130 8.54 6.05 -6.29
CA GLY A 130 7.40 5.68 -5.43
C GLY A 130 6.25 5.01 -6.21
N MET A 131 6.00 5.46 -7.45
CA MET A 131 5.03 4.84 -8.34
C MET A 131 5.45 3.42 -8.75
N GLN A 132 6.73 3.20 -9.06
CA GLN A 132 7.25 1.85 -9.36
C GLN A 132 7.09 0.91 -8.18
N ASP A 133 7.39 1.39 -6.97
CA ASP A 133 7.32 0.61 -5.74
C ASP A 133 5.87 0.26 -5.39
N ALA A 134 4.95 1.23 -5.42
CA ALA A 134 3.53 0.96 -5.20
C ALA A 134 2.94 0.03 -6.29
N SER A 135 3.41 0.15 -7.54
CA SER A 135 3.04 -0.79 -8.62
C SER A 135 3.56 -2.21 -8.34
N ALA A 136 4.76 -2.34 -7.76
CA ALA A 136 5.31 -3.64 -7.36
C ALA A 136 4.47 -4.26 -6.22
N ALA A 137 4.07 -3.48 -5.22
CA ALA A 137 3.18 -3.94 -4.16
C ALA A 137 1.83 -4.43 -4.70
N ILE A 138 1.23 -3.71 -5.65
CA ILE A 138 -0.01 -4.16 -6.32
C ILE A 138 0.19 -5.50 -7.02
N ARG A 139 1.30 -5.67 -7.76
CA ARG A 139 1.60 -6.94 -8.45
C ARG A 139 1.78 -8.08 -7.45
N TYR A 140 2.49 -7.84 -6.35
CA TYR A 140 2.66 -8.81 -5.28
C TYR A 140 1.30 -9.26 -4.71
N LEU A 141 0.44 -8.31 -4.34
CA LEU A 141 -0.88 -8.63 -3.81
C LEU A 141 -1.77 -9.37 -4.81
N LYS A 142 -1.62 -9.11 -6.11
CA LYS A 142 -2.32 -9.86 -7.16
C LYS A 142 -1.78 -11.28 -7.33
N GLU A 143 -0.47 -11.47 -7.21
CA GLU A 143 0.17 -12.79 -7.31
C GLU A 143 -0.16 -13.67 -6.11
N PHE A 144 -0.13 -13.11 -4.90
CA PHE A 144 -0.39 -13.82 -3.65
C PHE A 144 -1.82 -13.60 -3.10
N HIS A 145 -2.76 -13.26 -3.96
CA HIS A 145 -4.13 -12.90 -3.56
C HIS A 145 -4.85 -14.02 -2.80
N GLU A 146 -4.59 -15.29 -3.13
CA GLU A 146 -5.18 -16.45 -2.43
C GLU A 146 -4.65 -16.58 -1.00
N GLU A 147 -3.36 -16.27 -0.76
CA GLU A 147 -2.72 -16.35 0.55
C GLU A 147 -3.35 -15.37 1.54
N TYR A 148 -3.65 -14.14 1.09
CA TYR A 148 -4.25 -13.09 1.91
C TYR A 148 -5.76 -12.95 1.71
N ASN A 149 -6.40 -13.87 1.00
CA ASN A 149 -7.83 -13.83 0.68
C ASN A 149 -8.28 -12.48 0.07
N ILE A 150 -7.50 -11.94 -0.85
CA ILE A 150 -7.74 -10.69 -1.57
C ILE A 150 -8.51 -10.97 -2.88
N ASP A 151 -9.39 -10.05 -3.24
CA ASP A 151 -9.94 -9.95 -4.58
C ASP A 151 -8.97 -9.15 -5.47
N PRO A 152 -8.29 -9.77 -6.43
CA PRO A 152 -7.27 -9.12 -7.25
C PRO A 152 -7.82 -7.99 -8.16
N ASP A 153 -9.14 -7.94 -8.34
CA ASP A 153 -9.82 -6.91 -9.13
C ASP A 153 -10.31 -5.73 -8.28
N ARG A 154 -10.19 -5.82 -6.96
CA ARG A 154 -10.63 -4.79 -6.00
C ARG A 154 -9.50 -4.35 -5.08
N ILE A 155 -8.44 -3.81 -5.66
CA ILE A 155 -7.31 -3.21 -4.93
C ILE A 155 -7.41 -1.69 -5.06
N PHE A 156 -7.54 -1.01 -3.94
CA PHE A 156 -7.66 0.44 -3.84
C PHE A 156 -6.39 1.05 -3.29
N ILE A 157 -6.16 2.32 -3.59
CA ILE A 157 -5.01 3.08 -3.09
C ILE A 157 -5.52 4.27 -2.30
N TRP A 158 -4.89 4.51 -1.17
CA TRP A 158 -5.05 5.68 -0.35
C TRP A 158 -3.68 6.30 -0.03
N GLY A 159 -3.58 7.62 -0.05
CA GLY A 159 -2.34 8.30 0.29
C GLY A 159 -2.56 9.76 0.63
N THR A 160 -1.68 10.31 1.44
CA THR A 160 -1.64 11.74 1.77
C THR A 160 -0.32 12.35 1.34
N SER A 161 -0.32 13.63 0.95
CA SER A 161 0.89 14.37 0.55
C SER A 161 1.70 13.61 -0.51
N ALA A 162 2.93 13.17 -0.20
CA ALA A 162 3.77 12.35 -1.09
C ALA A 162 3.04 11.09 -1.58
N GLY A 163 2.35 10.38 -0.68
CA GLY A 163 1.56 9.21 -1.05
C GLY A 163 0.41 9.52 -2.00
N SER A 164 -0.20 10.72 -1.93
CA SER A 164 -1.24 11.10 -2.88
C SER A 164 -0.67 11.39 -4.28
N PHE A 165 0.53 11.94 -4.40
CA PHE A 165 1.22 12.09 -5.69
C PHE A 165 1.49 10.73 -6.32
N ILE A 166 1.98 9.77 -5.55
CA ILE A 166 2.20 8.40 -6.03
C ILE A 166 0.88 7.79 -6.52
N GLY A 167 -0.16 7.84 -5.70
CA GLY A 167 -1.46 7.25 -6.03
C GLY A 167 -2.12 7.88 -7.27
N LEU A 168 -2.04 9.21 -7.42
CA LEU A 168 -2.57 9.90 -8.59
C LEU A 168 -1.82 9.54 -9.87
N HIS A 169 -0.49 9.49 -9.83
CA HIS A 169 0.30 9.08 -11.00
C HIS A 169 0.03 7.62 -11.36
N LEU A 170 -0.08 6.71 -10.39
CA LEU A 170 -0.47 5.33 -10.65
C LEU A 170 -1.83 5.20 -11.34
N ALA A 171 -2.80 6.04 -10.95
CA ALA A 171 -4.16 5.97 -11.48
C ALA A 171 -4.33 6.62 -12.87
N TYR A 172 -3.52 7.62 -13.19
CA TYR A 172 -3.77 8.48 -14.36
C TYR A 172 -2.61 8.56 -15.35
N SER A 173 -1.35 8.21 -14.97
CA SER A 173 -0.24 8.22 -15.93
C SER A 173 -0.29 7.00 -16.85
N GLN A 174 0.17 7.20 -18.09
CA GLN A 174 0.32 6.14 -19.08
C GLN A 174 1.78 5.74 -19.22
N GLU A 175 2.05 4.55 -19.73
CA GLU A 175 3.40 4.00 -19.83
C GLU A 175 4.34 4.86 -20.70
N ASP A 176 3.78 5.55 -21.70
CA ASP A 176 4.52 6.45 -22.60
C ASP A 176 4.76 7.85 -22.00
N GLU A 177 4.19 8.14 -20.82
CA GLU A 177 4.36 9.42 -20.11
C GLU A 177 5.54 9.39 -19.10
N ARG A 178 6.43 8.42 -19.19
CA ARG A 178 7.61 8.34 -18.35
C ARG A 178 8.47 9.60 -18.50
N PRO A 179 8.77 10.36 -17.41
CA PRO A 179 9.58 11.57 -17.48
C PRO A 179 10.99 11.29 -17.99
N GLU A 180 11.49 12.10 -18.93
CA GLU A 180 12.86 11.96 -19.48
C GLU A 180 13.93 12.03 -18.38
N SER A 181 13.68 12.79 -17.30
CA SER A 181 14.57 12.93 -16.16
C SER A 181 14.83 11.63 -15.40
N THR A 182 14.03 10.58 -15.64
CA THR A 182 14.18 9.27 -14.99
C THR A 182 15.06 8.31 -15.76
N TYR A 183 15.43 8.61 -17.00
CA TYR A 183 16.29 7.74 -17.79
C TYR A 183 17.75 7.84 -17.37
N GLY A 184 18.38 6.69 -17.13
CA GLY A 184 19.82 6.59 -16.87
C GLY A 184 20.28 7.04 -15.49
N THR A 185 19.36 7.17 -14.52
CA THR A 185 19.71 7.57 -13.16
C THR A 185 20.28 6.43 -12.30
N GLY A 186 20.18 5.19 -12.74
CA GLY A 186 20.63 4.01 -11.99
C GLY A 186 19.75 3.66 -10.78
N SER A 187 18.69 4.44 -10.54
CA SER A 187 17.69 4.19 -9.50
C SER A 187 16.31 3.78 -10.07
N ASP A 188 16.29 3.50 -11.35
CA ASP A 188 15.08 3.12 -12.11
C ASP A 188 14.81 1.62 -12.02
#